data_17f01f607e926d9774bd631f3f8bb5cd
#
_entry.id   17f01f607e926d9774bd631f3f8bb5cd
#
_cell.length_a   1.000
_cell.length_b   1.000
_cell.length_c   1.000
_cell.angle_alpha   90.00
_cell.angle_beta   90.00
_cell.angle_gamma   90.00
#
_symmetry.space_group_name_H-M   'P 1'
#
loop_
_entity.id
_entity.type
_entity.pdbx_description
1 polymer ?
#
loop_
_entity_poly.entity_id
_entity_poly.type
_entity_poly.pdbx_seq_one_letter_code
_entity_poly.pdbx_strand_id
1 'polypeptide(L)'
;MADAPPRFITPEGFARVRAEYDELFGTERPKIVEIVSWAASLGDRSENADYLYGKKRLREIDRRLAHLARIMKTAKVVDPARQADRGQVRFGATVEIADADDSRRMVTIVGDDEADASAGKIGWSAPIARALVGARVGDERTVRLPSGEKSYEVIAIAYPDAG
;
A
#
# COMPACT_ATOMS: atom_id res chain seq x y z
N MET A 1 5.60 8.80 24.80
CA MET A 1 5.51 8.80 23.34
C MET A 1 4.52 7.74 22.89
N ALA A 2 3.55 8.14 22.11
CA ALA A 2 2.67 7.16 21.49
C ALA A 2 3.45 6.40 20.42
N ASP A 3 3.38 5.08 20.44
CA ASP A 3 3.98 4.27 19.40
C ASP A 3 3.27 4.56 18.08
N ALA A 4 4.02 4.56 16.98
CA ALA A 4 3.42 4.68 15.67
C ALA A 4 2.45 3.50 15.44
N PRO A 5 1.30 3.73 14.78
CA PRO A 5 0.40 2.62 14.47
C PRO A 5 1.12 1.54 13.68
N PRO A 6 0.79 0.26 13.89
CA PRO A 6 1.45 -0.82 13.17
C PRO A 6 1.20 -0.70 11.67
N ARG A 7 2.25 -0.92 10.90
CA ARG A 7 2.15 -0.96 9.44
C ARG A 7 1.90 -2.42 9.04
N PHE A 8 0.66 -2.74 8.77
CA PHE A 8 0.31 -4.08 8.28
C PHE A 8 0.49 -4.15 6.77
N ILE A 9 0.86 -5.32 6.30
CA ILE A 9 1.01 -5.60 4.86
C ILE A 9 0.64 -7.07 4.62
N THR A 10 0.05 -7.35 3.46
CA THR A 10 -0.22 -8.74 3.07
C THR A 10 1.08 -9.42 2.60
N PRO A 11 1.12 -10.77 2.59
CA PRO A 11 2.27 -11.48 2.01
C PRO A 11 2.57 -11.08 0.57
N GLU A 12 1.53 -10.91 -0.25
CA GLU A 12 1.68 -10.49 -1.65
C GLU A 12 2.24 -9.07 -1.75
N GLY A 13 1.77 -8.17 -0.89
CA GLY A 13 2.27 -6.80 -0.85
C GLY A 13 3.73 -6.74 -0.43
N PHE A 14 4.11 -7.54 0.56
CA PHE A 14 5.51 -7.61 0.98
C PHE A 14 6.41 -8.17 -0.13
N ALA A 15 5.93 -9.20 -0.84
CA ALA A 15 6.67 -9.77 -1.96
C ALA A 15 6.87 -8.74 -3.08
N ARG A 16 5.85 -7.91 -3.36
CA ARG A 16 5.98 -6.84 -4.37
C ARG A 16 6.98 -5.77 -3.93
N VAL A 17 6.97 -5.38 -2.66
CA VAL A 17 7.93 -4.41 -2.12
C VAL A 17 9.36 -4.94 -2.28
N ARG A 18 9.58 -6.20 -1.92
CA ARG A 18 10.90 -6.84 -2.05
C ARG A 18 11.33 -6.92 -3.51
N ALA A 19 10.42 -7.31 -4.40
CA ALA A 19 10.72 -7.42 -5.84
C ALA A 19 11.09 -6.06 -6.44
N GLU A 20 10.36 -5.00 -6.07
CA GLU A 20 10.69 -3.64 -6.53
C GLU A 20 12.05 -3.21 -6.00
N TYR A 21 12.35 -3.47 -4.73
CA TYR A 21 13.65 -3.15 -4.15
C TYR A 21 14.78 -3.84 -4.91
N ASP A 22 14.62 -5.14 -5.15
CA ASP A 22 15.65 -5.93 -5.82
C ASP A 22 15.88 -5.45 -7.26
N GLU A 23 14.81 -5.09 -7.97
CA GLU A 23 14.90 -4.57 -9.34
C GLU A 23 15.60 -3.21 -9.38
N LEU A 24 15.23 -2.29 -8.49
CA LEU A 24 15.83 -0.97 -8.43
C LEU A 24 17.31 -1.04 -8.03
N PHE A 25 17.61 -1.81 -7.00
CA PHE A 25 18.97 -1.90 -6.45
C PHE A 25 19.89 -2.73 -7.34
N GLY A 26 19.40 -3.86 -7.85
CA GLY A 26 20.24 -4.83 -8.55
C GLY A 26 20.31 -4.63 -10.05
N THR A 27 19.32 -3.96 -10.65
CA THR A 27 19.24 -3.83 -12.11
C THR A 27 19.23 -2.38 -12.56
N GLU A 28 18.25 -1.58 -12.13
CA GLU A 28 18.11 -0.22 -12.64
C GLU A 28 19.21 0.70 -12.16
N ARG A 29 19.51 0.68 -10.85
CA ARG A 29 20.53 1.56 -10.28
C ARG A 29 21.91 1.38 -10.92
N PRO A 30 22.42 0.15 -11.08
CA PRO A 30 23.70 -0.05 -11.76
C PRO A 30 23.73 0.48 -13.19
N LYS A 31 22.64 0.34 -13.95
CA LYS A 31 22.55 0.87 -15.32
C LYS A 31 22.66 2.39 -15.33
N ILE A 32 21.96 3.07 -14.41
CA ILE A 32 22.01 4.53 -14.34
C ILE A 32 23.38 5.00 -13.87
N VAL A 33 24.04 4.30 -12.95
CA VAL A 33 25.40 4.59 -12.53
C VAL A 33 26.37 4.54 -13.72
N GLU A 34 26.24 3.54 -14.58
CA GLU A 34 27.05 3.43 -15.80
C GLU A 34 26.82 4.61 -16.73
N ILE A 35 25.56 5.01 -16.95
CA ILE A 35 25.21 6.14 -17.81
C ILE A 35 25.81 7.42 -17.25
N VAL A 36 25.67 7.66 -15.95
CA VAL A 36 26.23 8.85 -15.29
C VAL A 36 27.76 8.87 -15.42
N SER A 37 28.40 7.73 -15.18
CA SER A 37 29.86 7.62 -15.28
C SER A 37 30.35 7.89 -16.70
N TRP A 38 29.70 7.30 -17.70
CA TRP A 38 30.01 7.54 -19.09
C TRP A 38 29.81 9.01 -19.46
N ALA A 39 28.66 9.58 -19.12
CA ALA A 39 28.34 10.99 -19.43
C ALA A 39 29.32 11.95 -18.75
N ALA A 40 29.72 11.66 -17.51
CA ALA A 40 30.70 12.46 -16.79
C ALA A 40 32.07 12.48 -17.48
N SER A 41 32.42 11.37 -18.15
CA SER A 41 33.72 11.29 -18.88
C SER A 41 33.77 12.15 -20.12
N LEU A 42 32.63 12.66 -20.60
CA LEU A 42 32.57 13.52 -21.79
C LEU A 42 32.92 14.98 -21.51
N GLY A 43 33.16 15.38 -20.26
CA GLY A 43 33.65 16.69 -19.92
C GLY A 43 32.63 17.60 -19.25
N ASP A 44 31.96 18.49 -20.02
CA ASP A 44 31.08 19.51 -19.45
C ASP A 44 29.78 18.90 -18.85
N ARG A 45 29.74 18.79 -17.52
CA ARG A 45 28.62 18.20 -16.78
C ARG A 45 27.40 19.11 -16.72
N SER A 46 27.61 20.44 -16.78
CA SER A 46 26.51 21.39 -16.64
C SER A 46 25.59 21.45 -17.85
N GLU A 47 26.12 21.12 -19.05
CA GLU A 47 25.35 21.11 -20.30
C GLU A 47 25.06 19.69 -20.80
N ASN A 48 25.47 18.68 -20.04
CA ASN A 48 25.32 17.27 -20.43
C ASN A 48 23.97 16.74 -19.92
N ALA A 49 22.99 16.65 -20.81
CA ALA A 49 21.64 16.21 -20.48
C ALA A 49 21.61 14.79 -19.90
N ASP A 50 22.42 13.88 -20.44
CA ASP A 50 22.49 12.51 -19.94
C ASP A 50 23.01 12.44 -18.50
N TYR A 51 24.02 13.27 -18.21
CA TYR A 51 24.57 13.37 -16.85
C TYR A 51 23.52 13.91 -15.87
N LEU A 52 22.86 15.02 -16.23
CA LEU A 52 21.86 15.65 -15.37
C LEU A 52 20.65 14.74 -15.14
N TYR A 53 20.17 14.11 -16.20
CA TYR A 53 19.06 13.15 -16.10
C TYR A 53 19.42 11.96 -15.22
N GLY A 54 20.59 11.37 -15.43
CA GLY A 54 21.06 10.24 -14.65
C GLY A 54 21.21 10.58 -13.16
N LYS A 55 21.78 11.74 -12.86
CA LYS A 55 21.91 12.20 -11.46
C LYS A 55 20.55 12.38 -10.79
N LYS A 56 19.59 12.96 -11.51
CA LYS A 56 18.23 13.13 -11.02
C LYS A 56 17.60 11.75 -10.76
N ARG A 57 17.73 10.83 -11.72
CA ARG A 57 17.16 9.48 -11.59
C ARG A 57 17.77 8.72 -10.42
N LEU A 58 19.07 8.83 -10.18
CA LEU A 58 19.70 8.21 -9.02
C LEU A 58 19.12 8.72 -7.71
N ARG A 59 18.87 10.02 -7.60
CA ARG A 59 18.24 10.56 -6.39
C ARG A 59 16.84 10.00 -6.18
N GLU A 60 16.06 9.86 -7.26
CA GLU A 60 14.71 9.26 -7.19
C GLU A 60 14.78 7.80 -6.76
N ILE A 61 15.70 7.03 -7.36
CA ILE A 61 15.91 5.62 -7.01
C ILE A 61 16.31 5.49 -5.53
N ASP A 62 17.26 6.30 -5.08
CA ASP A 62 17.75 6.22 -3.69
C ASP A 62 16.65 6.57 -2.69
N ARG A 63 15.80 7.55 -2.99
CA ARG A 63 14.64 7.87 -2.14
C ARG A 63 13.63 6.72 -2.12
N ARG A 64 13.37 6.11 -3.28
CA ARG A 64 12.45 4.98 -3.36
C ARG A 64 13.00 3.77 -2.62
N LEU A 65 14.30 3.47 -2.77
CA LEU A 65 14.96 2.38 -2.03
C LEU A 65 14.87 2.59 -0.52
N ALA A 66 15.08 3.82 -0.05
CA ALA A 66 14.97 4.12 1.38
C ALA A 66 13.54 3.89 1.88
N HIS A 67 12.53 4.28 1.10
CA HIS A 67 11.13 4.05 1.44
C HIS A 67 10.79 2.55 1.50
N LEU A 68 11.20 1.80 0.46
CA LEU A 68 10.96 0.35 0.42
C LEU A 68 11.68 -0.38 1.55
N ALA A 69 12.92 0.01 1.85
CA ALA A 69 13.67 -0.56 2.96
C ALA A 69 12.97 -0.32 4.29
N ARG A 70 12.39 0.86 4.48
CA ARG A 70 11.64 1.18 5.70
C ARG A 70 10.41 0.30 5.83
N ILE A 71 9.68 0.07 4.72
CA ILE A 71 8.54 -0.86 4.72
C ILE A 71 9.00 -2.26 5.13
N MET A 72 10.04 -2.77 4.49
CA MET A 72 10.54 -4.11 4.78
C MET A 72 11.00 -4.27 6.23
N LYS A 73 11.52 -3.19 6.82
CA LYS A 73 12.01 -3.22 8.21
C LYS A 73 10.86 -3.13 9.23
N THR A 74 9.84 -2.31 8.95
CA THR A 74 8.82 -1.96 9.95
C THR A 74 7.47 -2.62 9.73
N ALA A 75 7.21 -3.18 8.55
CA ALA A 75 5.91 -3.78 8.27
C ALA A 75 5.74 -5.11 8.99
N LYS A 76 4.51 -5.34 9.44
CA LYS A 76 4.10 -6.61 10.00
C LYS A 76 3.27 -7.34 8.94
N VAL A 77 3.76 -8.49 8.49
CA VAL A 77 3.06 -9.30 7.50
C VAL A 77 1.89 -10.02 8.18
N VAL A 78 0.69 -9.79 7.68
CA VAL A 78 -0.53 -10.43 8.15
C VAL A 78 -1.18 -11.14 6.98
N ASP A 79 -1.31 -12.46 7.10
CA ASP A 79 -1.93 -13.28 6.05
C ASP A 79 -3.45 -13.32 6.27
N PRO A 80 -4.24 -12.71 5.36
CA PRO A 80 -5.71 -12.73 5.51
C PRO A 80 -6.30 -14.14 5.52
N ALA A 81 -5.66 -15.10 4.87
CA ALA A 81 -6.14 -16.49 4.83
C ALA A 81 -6.06 -17.15 6.20
N ARG A 82 -5.30 -16.60 7.15
CA ARG A 82 -5.11 -17.14 8.49
C ARG A 82 -5.88 -16.42 9.58
N GLN A 83 -6.82 -15.54 9.20
CA GLN A 83 -7.65 -14.87 10.19
C GLN A 83 -8.49 -15.87 10.96
N ALA A 84 -8.40 -15.82 12.29
CA ALA A 84 -9.11 -16.73 13.16
C ALA A 84 -10.59 -16.39 13.28
N ASP A 85 -10.92 -15.10 13.41
CA ASP A 85 -12.30 -14.63 13.51
C ASP A 85 -12.74 -14.05 12.15
N ARG A 86 -13.31 -14.90 11.32
CA ARG A 86 -13.79 -14.53 9.98
C ARG A 86 -15.18 -13.87 10.00
N GLY A 87 -15.83 -13.81 11.15
CA GLY A 87 -17.12 -13.16 11.33
C GLY A 87 -16.99 -11.67 11.64
N GLN A 88 -15.79 -11.17 11.78
CA GLN A 88 -15.51 -9.79 12.14
C GLN A 88 -14.58 -9.16 11.12
N VAL A 89 -14.76 -7.87 10.84
CA VAL A 89 -13.88 -7.14 9.91
C VAL A 89 -12.53 -6.91 10.58
N ARG A 90 -11.50 -7.46 9.97
CA ARG A 90 -10.11 -7.33 10.37
C ARG A 90 -9.26 -7.00 9.15
N PHE A 91 -7.95 -6.84 9.36
CA PHE A 91 -7.02 -6.65 8.24
C PHE A 91 -7.16 -7.82 7.25
N GLY A 92 -7.25 -7.49 5.98
CA GLY A 92 -7.37 -8.47 4.89
C GLY A 92 -8.80 -8.86 4.55
N ALA A 93 -9.81 -8.37 5.30
CA ALA A 93 -11.21 -8.68 5.00
C ALA A 93 -11.66 -8.04 3.70
N THR A 94 -12.46 -8.76 2.93
CA THR A 94 -13.26 -8.19 1.85
C THR A 94 -14.67 -8.02 2.37
N VAL A 95 -15.17 -6.79 2.34
CA VAL A 95 -16.44 -6.41 2.97
C VAL A 95 -17.35 -5.84 1.90
N GLU A 96 -18.56 -6.40 1.82
CA GLU A 96 -19.65 -5.78 1.07
C GLU A 96 -20.35 -4.79 1.98
N ILE A 97 -20.44 -3.54 1.55
CA ILE A 97 -21.10 -2.47 2.30
C ILE A 97 -22.20 -1.83 1.45
N ALA A 98 -23.26 -1.38 2.13
CA ALA A 98 -24.37 -0.68 1.49
C ALA A 98 -24.53 0.70 2.12
N ASP A 99 -24.69 1.74 1.29
CA ASP A 99 -24.95 3.08 1.78
C ASP A 99 -26.44 3.30 2.05
N ALA A 100 -26.83 4.54 2.41
CA ALA A 100 -28.20 4.88 2.73
C ALA A 100 -29.19 4.67 1.57
N ASP A 101 -28.68 4.74 0.32
CA ASP A 101 -29.45 4.51 -0.89
C ASP A 101 -29.43 3.06 -1.35
N ASP A 102 -28.92 2.16 -0.51
CA ASP A 102 -28.73 0.73 -0.80
C ASP A 102 -27.79 0.49 -1.99
N SER A 103 -26.95 1.46 -2.31
CA SER A 103 -25.86 1.24 -3.27
C SER A 103 -24.76 0.41 -2.61
N ARG A 104 -24.38 -0.65 -3.28
CA ARG A 104 -23.43 -1.63 -2.72
C ARG A 104 -22.07 -1.51 -3.36
N ARG A 105 -21.04 -1.74 -2.56
CA ARG A 105 -19.67 -1.82 -3.07
C ARG A 105 -18.87 -2.81 -2.23
N MET A 106 -17.86 -3.39 -2.87
CA MET A 106 -16.93 -4.29 -2.22
C MET A 106 -15.64 -3.54 -1.94
N VAL A 107 -15.13 -3.65 -0.71
CA VAL A 107 -13.83 -3.10 -0.35
C VAL A 107 -13.00 -4.18 0.32
N THR A 108 -11.71 -4.20 0.02
CA THR A 108 -10.77 -5.12 0.67
C THR A 108 -9.76 -4.28 1.47
N ILE A 109 -9.60 -4.59 2.74
CA ILE A 109 -8.69 -3.86 3.63
C ILE A 109 -7.29 -4.44 3.48
N VAL A 110 -6.38 -3.62 3.00
CA VAL A 110 -4.98 -3.99 2.75
C VAL A 110 -4.04 -3.02 3.46
N GLY A 111 -2.74 -3.23 3.36
CA GLY A 111 -1.76 -2.25 3.86
C GLY A 111 -1.86 -0.94 3.09
N ASP A 112 -1.48 0.17 3.73
CA ASP A 112 -1.57 1.48 3.10
C ASP A 112 -0.77 1.55 1.80
N ASP A 113 0.33 0.82 1.72
CA ASP A 113 1.18 0.76 0.54
C ASP A 113 0.59 -0.11 -0.59
N GLU A 114 -0.50 -0.82 -0.30
CA GLU A 114 -1.17 -1.71 -1.26
C GLU A 114 -2.49 -1.15 -1.77
N ALA A 115 -2.89 0.03 -1.28
CA ALA A 115 -4.19 0.63 -1.62
C ALA A 115 -4.30 0.89 -3.11
N ASP A 116 -5.47 0.54 -3.69
CA ASP A 116 -5.78 0.72 -5.10
C ASP A 116 -7.29 0.86 -5.24
N ALA A 117 -7.75 2.11 -5.36
CA ALA A 117 -9.17 2.40 -5.44
C ALA A 117 -9.84 1.72 -6.64
N SER A 118 -9.14 1.59 -7.76
CA SER A 118 -9.68 0.94 -8.96
C SER A 118 -9.96 -0.55 -8.76
N ALA A 119 -9.23 -1.18 -7.83
CA ALA A 119 -9.40 -2.59 -7.50
C ALA A 119 -10.23 -2.80 -6.21
N GLY A 120 -10.80 -1.73 -5.65
CA GLY A 120 -11.55 -1.81 -4.41
C GLY A 120 -10.69 -2.04 -3.17
N LYS A 121 -9.38 -1.81 -3.26
CA LYS A 121 -8.45 -2.00 -2.14
C LYS A 121 -8.26 -0.70 -1.39
N ILE A 122 -8.61 -0.72 -0.09
CA ILE A 122 -8.47 0.45 0.78
C ILE A 122 -7.39 0.20 1.81
N GLY A 123 -6.64 1.26 2.13
CA GLY A 123 -5.56 1.15 3.10
C GLY A 123 -6.09 1.01 4.53
N TRP A 124 -5.35 0.29 5.33
CA TRP A 124 -5.67 0.03 6.74
C TRP A 124 -5.98 1.31 7.53
N SER A 125 -5.28 2.41 7.24
CA SER A 125 -5.49 3.68 7.94
C SER A 125 -6.51 4.60 7.26
N ALA A 126 -7.12 4.18 6.15
CA ALA A 126 -8.15 4.97 5.47
C ALA A 126 -9.40 5.10 6.34
N PRO A 127 -10.11 6.24 6.27
CA PRO A 127 -11.29 6.46 7.12
C PRO A 127 -12.34 5.36 7.05
N ILE A 128 -12.65 4.85 5.87
CA ILE A 128 -13.63 3.75 5.71
C ILE A 128 -13.12 2.49 6.40
N ALA A 129 -11.85 2.12 6.21
CA ALA A 129 -11.27 0.95 6.84
C ALA A 129 -11.34 1.05 8.36
N ARG A 130 -10.96 2.20 8.91
CA ARG A 130 -10.97 2.42 10.36
C ARG A 130 -12.38 2.32 10.95
N ALA A 131 -13.38 2.80 10.22
CA ALA A 131 -14.77 2.70 10.64
C ALA A 131 -15.28 1.25 10.62
N LEU A 132 -14.86 0.45 9.63
CA LEU A 132 -15.34 -0.93 9.45
C LEU A 132 -14.68 -1.93 10.38
N VAL A 133 -13.42 -1.73 10.77
CA VAL A 133 -12.68 -2.69 11.59
C VAL A 133 -13.44 -2.98 12.90
N GLY A 134 -13.62 -4.25 13.20
CA GLY A 134 -14.36 -4.70 14.36
C GLY A 134 -15.84 -4.95 14.11
N ALA A 135 -16.36 -4.53 12.96
CA ALA A 135 -17.79 -4.71 12.65
C ALA A 135 -18.12 -6.16 12.30
N ARG A 136 -19.37 -6.52 12.51
CA ARG A 136 -19.95 -7.80 12.10
C ARG A 136 -21.05 -7.55 11.08
N VAL A 137 -21.45 -8.60 10.37
CA VAL A 137 -22.58 -8.50 9.43
C VAL A 137 -23.81 -7.95 10.16
N GLY A 138 -24.43 -6.94 9.54
CA GLY A 138 -25.58 -6.24 10.10
C GLY A 138 -25.22 -4.98 10.87
N ASP A 139 -23.97 -4.78 11.22
CA ASP A 139 -23.54 -3.56 11.92
C ASP A 139 -23.56 -2.35 10.97
N GLU A 140 -23.88 -1.22 11.53
CA GLU A 140 -23.85 0.06 10.82
C GLU A 140 -22.69 0.90 11.32
N ARG A 141 -21.93 1.48 10.40
CA ARG A 141 -20.76 2.30 10.73
C ARG A 141 -20.85 3.63 10.00
N THR A 142 -20.47 4.71 10.69
CA THR A 142 -20.45 6.04 10.14
C THR A 142 -19.02 6.48 9.87
N VAL A 143 -18.80 7.02 8.66
CA VAL A 143 -17.49 7.50 8.21
C VAL A 143 -17.57 9.01 8.05
N ARG A 144 -16.64 9.74 8.65
CA ARG A 144 -16.50 11.18 8.43
C ARG A 144 -15.51 11.43 7.29
N LEU A 145 -16.01 12.09 6.25
CA LEU A 145 -15.23 12.46 5.08
C LEU A 145 -15.27 13.99 4.92
N PRO A 146 -14.32 14.61 4.19
CA PRO A 146 -14.38 16.06 3.92
C PRO A 146 -15.70 16.50 3.29
N SER A 147 -16.34 15.60 2.51
CA SER A 147 -17.64 15.85 1.87
C SER A 147 -18.83 15.67 2.82
N GLY A 148 -18.60 15.25 4.06
CA GLY A 148 -19.66 15.00 5.06
C GLY A 148 -19.62 13.58 5.60
N GLU A 149 -20.61 13.26 6.43
CA GLU A 149 -20.72 11.92 7.01
C GLU A 149 -21.48 10.99 6.06
N LYS A 150 -21.01 9.73 6.00
CA LYS A 150 -21.72 8.65 5.30
C LYS A 150 -21.85 7.46 6.23
N SER A 151 -23.00 6.81 6.20
CA SER A 151 -23.24 5.58 6.95
C SER A 151 -23.28 4.39 6.01
N TYR A 152 -22.68 3.30 6.47
CA TYR A 152 -22.65 2.04 5.71
C TYR A 152 -23.08 0.88 6.61
N GLU A 153 -23.89 -0.01 6.05
CA GLU A 153 -24.21 -1.27 6.66
C GLU A 153 -23.29 -2.37 6.14
N VAL A 154 -22.78 -3.21 7.02
CA VAL A 154 -21.95 -4.36 6.65
C VAL A 154 -22.88 -5.48 6.20
N ILE A 155 -22.83 -5.83 4.92
CA ILE A 155 -23.69 -6.83 4.30
C ILE A 155 -23.07 -8.21 4.34
N ALA A 156 -21.76 -8.30 4.04
CA ALA A 156 -21.04 -9.58 4.02
C ALA A 156 -19.57 -9.35 4.32
N ILE A 157 -18.94 -10.35 4.93
CA ILE A 157 -17.51 -10.35 5.25
C ILE A 157 -16.92 -11.65 4.70
N ALA A 158 -15.82 -11.53 3.96
CA ALA A 158 -15.12 -12.68 3.41
C ALA A 158 -13.62 -12.55 3.59
N TYR A 159 -12.95 -13.67 3.69
CA TYR A 159 -11.51 -13.80 3.75
C TYR A 159 -11.06 -14.85 2.74
N PRO A 160 -9.79 -14.76 2.23
CA PRO A 160 -9.28 -15.80 1.35
C PRO A 160 -9.23 -17.16 2.07
N ASP A 161 -9.39 -18.23 1.31
CA ASP A 161 -9.22 -19.57 1.86
C ASP A 161 -7.75 -19.85 2.15
N ALA A 162 -7.49 -20.59 3.24
CA ALA A 162 -6.15 -21.09 3.54
C ALA A 162 -5.83 -22.19 2.53
N GLY A 163 -4.98 -21.86 1.55
CA GLY A 163 -4.57 -22.81 0.52
C GLY A 163 -3.32 -23.58 0.89
#